data_d0a43017ab6f90b6d63cadf8d7ea0b97
#
_entry.id   d0a43017ab6f90b6d63cadf8d7ea0b97
#
_cell.length_a   1.000
_cell.length_b   1.000
_cell.length_c   1.000
_cell.angle_alpha   90.00
_cell.angle_beta   90.00
_cell.angle_gamma   90.00
#
_symmetry.space_group_name_H-M   'P 1'
#
loop_
_entity.id
_entity.type
_entity.pdbx_description
1 polymer ?
#
loop_
_entity_poly.entity_id
_entity_poly.type
_entity_poly.pdbx_seq_one_letter_code
_entity_poly.pdbx_strand_id
1 'polypeptide(L)'
;MPTYSLIDLIFPSRCAICDSSGKNLCDDCLKSICIEPLEFNLSGVEVFAVTNYSEETSKLLVALKEKGQSSLVFEIAALLDPILDKIPTSESTVFLVPAPSRPANFVKRGFTPMLLLAQAISNRIPRLKVLNALSFSRDVKDQVGLSASERIANLAMSMRLNQKVAGKICYLLDDVVTTGATALEAARVLRIGGATVPGVLTLSYSRG
;
A
#
# COMPACT_ATOMS: atom_id res chain seq x y z
N MET A 1 22.32 3.79 20.61
CA MET A 1 21.39 4.20 21.69
C MET A 1 20.28 4.98 21.02
N PRO A 2 19.00 4.71 21.22
CA PRO A 2 17.93 5.51 20.67
C PRO A 2 17.98 6.89 21.33
N THR A 3 18.14 7.94 20.53
CA THR A 3 18.03 9.33 20.97
C THR A 3 16.55 9.64 21.14
N TYR A 4 16.05 9.54 22.36
CA TYR A 4 14.69 10.02 22.69
C TYR A 4 14.67 11.54 22.54
N SER A 5 13.78 12.05 21.69
CA SER A 5 13.47 13.46 21.59
C SER A 5 12.65 13.88 22.83
N LEU A 6 12.78 15.13 23.29
CA LEU A 6 11.90 15.68 24.35
C LEU A 6 10.40 15.57 23.95
N ILE A 7 10.10 15.56 22.67
CA ILE A 7 8.75 15.36 22.13
C ILE A 7 8.26 13.95 22.41
N ASP A 8 9.13 12.91 22.36
CA ASP A 8 8.78 11.52 22.66
C ASP A 8 8.44 11.31 24.14
N LEU A 9 8.93 12.20 25.02
CA LEU A 9 8.60 12.17 26.44
C LEU A 9 7.19 12.72 26.73
N ILE A 10 6.73 13.69 25.92
CA ILE A 10 5.42 14.36 26.09
C ILE A 10 4.34 13.64 25.28
N PHE A 11 4.71 13.12 24.10
CA PHE A 11 3.83 12.38 23.18
C PHE A 11 4.49 11.07 22.76
N PRO A 12 4.55 10.06 23.65
CA PRO A 12 5.17 8.80 23.32
C PRO A 12 4.40 8.11 22.20
N SER A 13 5.15 7.55 21.24
CA SER A 13 4.58 6.67 20.22
C SER A 13 3.77 5.56 20.89
N ARG A 14 2.62 5.21 20.32
CA ARG A 14 1.77 4.13 20.81
C ARG A 14 1.68 3.02 19.78
N CYS A 15 1.70 1.78 20.26
CA CYS A 15 1.57 0.62 19.41
C CYS A 15 0.18 0.62 18.72
N ALA A 16 0.18 0.52 17.39
CA ALA A 16 -1.03 0.54 16.59
C ALA A 16 -2.00 -0.61 16.90
N ILE A 17 -1.52 -1.71 17.48
CA ILE A 17 -2.30 -2.92 17.76
C ILE A 17 -2.78 -2.95 19.22
N CYS A 18 -1.86 -2.82 20.20
CA CYS A 18 -2.17 -2.97 21.63
C CYS A 18 -2.16 -1.67 22.44
N ASP A 19 -1.86 -0.53 21.80
CA ASP A 19 -1.80 0.81 22.41
C ASP A 19 -0.72 0.99 23.50
N SER A 20 0.20 0.04 23.68
CA SER A 20 1.34 0.21 24.59
C SER A 20 2.25 1.35 24.14
N SER A 21 2.83 2.09 25.08
CA SER A 21 3.73 3.21 24.79
C SER A 21 5.13 2.76 24.37
N GLY A 22 5.83 3.58 23.58
CA GLY A 22 7.25 3.45 23.26
C GLY A 22 7.59 3.10 21.81
N LYS A 23 6.72 2.37 21.08
CA LYS A 23 6.93 2.02 19.66
C LYS A 23 5.63 2.15 18.88
N ASN A 24 5.71 2.48 17.58
CA ASN A 24 4.54 2.46 16.70
C ASN A 24 3.99 1.03 16.49
N LEU A 25 4.86 0.03 16.54
CA LEU A 25 4.55 -1.39 16.55
C LEU A 25 5.52 -2.08 17.53
N CYS A 26 5.01 -2.59 18.65
CA CYS A 26 5.85 -3.28 19.63
C CYS A 26 6.24 -4.69 19.15
N ASP A 27 7.32 -5.24 19.72
CA ASP A 27 7.89 -6.51 19.27
C ASP A 27 6.92 -7.70 19.42
N ASP A 28 6.06 -7.68 20.44
CA ASP A 28 5.07 -8.74 20.67
C ASP A 28 3.96 -8.67 19.62
N CYS A 29 3.48 -7.47 19.32
CA CYS A 29 2.49 -7.28 18.25
C CYS A 29 3.06 -7.54 16.86
N LEU A 30 4.35 -7.22 16.63
CA LEU A 30 5.00 -7.58 15.37
C LEU A 30 5.05 -9.10 15.19
N LYS A 31 5.36 -9.85 16.25
CA LYS A 31 5.38 -11.33 16.23
C LYS A 31 3.98 -11.94 16.10
N SER A 32 2.93 -11.24 16.53
CA SER A 32 1.54 -11.72 16.39
C SER A 32 1.01 -11.62 14.96
N ILE A 33 1.65 -10.83 14.10
CA ILE A 33 1.29 -10.76 12.69
C ILE A 33 1.78 -12.04 12.00
N CYS A 34 0.83 -12.89 11.59
CA CYS A 34 1.15 -14.09 10.84
C CYS A 34 1.59 -13.73 9.42
N ILE A 35 2.89 -13.85 9.13
CA ILE A 35 3.44 -13.58 7.80
C ILE A 35 3.37 -14.88 6.98
N GLU A 36 2.40 -14.95 6.08
CA GLU A 36 2.17 -16.06 5.16
C GLU A 36 2.02 -15.49 3.73
N PRO A 37 3.13 -15.31 3.00
CA PRO A 37 3.06 -14.69 1.68
C PRO A 37 2.19 -15.49 0.71
N LEU A 38 1.27 -14.79 0.07
CA LEU A 38 0.32 -15.32 -0.89
C LEU A 38 0.67 -14.79 -2.28
N GLU A 39 0.53 -15.67 -3.27
CA GLU A 39 0.73 -15.32 -4.68
C GLU A 39 -0.38 -15.99 -5.49
N PHE A 40 -1.13 -15.20 -6.24
CA PHE A 40 -2.23 -15.70 -7.06
C PHE A 40 -2.59 -14.73 -8.18
N ASN A 41 -3.23 -15.24 -9.22
CA ASN A 41 -3.72 -14.41 -10.32
C ASN A 41 -5.15 -13.96 -10.07
N LEU A 42 -5.37 -12.63 -10.17
CA LEU A 42 -6.68 -12.03 -10.09
C LEU A 42 -7.03 -11.35 -11.43
N SER A 43 -7.79 -12.05 -12.26
CA SER A 43 -8.25 -11.52 -13.57
C SER A 43 -7.13 -10.94 -14.44
N GLY A 44 -5.97 -11.60 -14.50
CA GLY A 44 -4.81 -11.19 -15.31
C GLY A 44 -3.85 -10.20 -14.63
N VAL A 45 -4.00 -9.99 -13.33
CA VAL A 45 -3.04 -9.25 -12.50
C VAL A 45 -2.54 -10.18 -11.39
N GLU A 46 -1.22 -10.37 -11.30
CA GLU A 46 -0.62 -11.12 -10.20
C GLU A 46 -0.72 -10.33 -8.91
N VAL A 47 -1.11 -10.99 -7.82
CA VAL A 47 -1.21 -10.42 -6.49
C VAL A 47 -0.16 -11.04 -5.60
N PHE A 48 0.68 -10.21 -5.01
CA PHE A 48 1.66 -10.57 -3.99
C PHE A 48 1.22 -9.94 -2.67
N ALA A 49 0.68 -10.73 -1.76
CA ALA A 49 0.25 -10.27 -0.45
C ALA A 49 1.16 -10.86 0.63
N VAL A 50 1.46 -10.08 1.67
CA VAL A 50 2.28 -10.55 2.80
C VAL A 50 1.51 -11.57 3.64
N THR A 51 0.19 -11.36 3.80
CA THR A 51 -0.63 -12.18 4.67
C THR A 51 -2.12 -12.10 4.30
N ASN A 52 -2.92 -12.98 4.89
CA ASN A 52 -4.36 -12.82 4.90
C ASN A 52 -4.76 -11.62 5.79
N TYR A 53 -5.87 -10.98 5.46
CA TYR A 53 -6.41 -9.88 6.27
C TYR A 53 -6.82 -10.40 7.64
N SER A 54 -6.30 -9.77 8.69
CA SER A 54 -6.53 -10.12 10.09
C SER A 54 -6.88 -8.89 10.92
N GLU A 55 -7.21 -9.08 12.18
CA GLU A 55 -7.45 -7.99 13.12
C GLU A 55 -6.20 -7.11 13.29
N GLU A 56 -5.01 -7.73 13.35
CA GLU A 56 -3.72 -7.03 13.48
C GLU A 56 -3.44 -6.14 12.28
N THR A 57 -3.56 -6.68 11.05
CA THR A 57 -3.37 -5.90 9.82
C THR A 57 -4.41 -4.79 9.68
N SER A 58 -5.66 -5.06 10.09
CA SER A 58 -6.73 -4.05 10.16
C SER A 58 -6.35 -2.89 11.06
N LYS A 59 -5.89 -3.18 12.30
CA LYS A 59 -5.47 -2.15 13.27
C LYS A 59 -4.30 -1.31 12.75
N LEU A 60 -3.30 -1.93 12.09
CA LEU A 60 -2.19 -1.21 11.46
C LEU A 60 -2.70 -0.23 10.39
N LEU A 61 -3.56 -0.69 9.51
CA LEU A 61 -4.07 0.13 8.41
C LEU A 61 -5.01 1.25 8.89
N VAL A 62 -5.83 0.99 9.90
CA VAL A 62 -6.65 2.01 10.56
C VAL A 62 -5.77 3.06 11.24
N ALA A 63 -4.72 2.64 11.96
CA ALA A 63 -3.79 3.55 12.61
C ALA A 63 -3.08 4.45 11.58
N LEU A 64 -2.61 3.88 10.48
CA LEU A 64 -1.99 4.62 9.38
C LEU A 64 -2.98 5.56 8.70
N LYS A 65 -4.19 5.08 8.36
CA LYS A 65 -5.14 5.82 7.55
C LYS A 65 -6.03 6.79 8.33
N GLU A 66 -6.47 6.42 9.53
CA GLU A 66 -7.47 7.19 10.26
C GLU A 66 -6.93 7.90 11.51
N LYS A 67 -5.91 7.32 12.16
CA LYS A 67 -5.30 7.92 13.36
C LYS A 67 -4.06 8.78 13.06
N GLY A 68 -3.66 8.88 11.79
CA GLY A 68 -2.56 9.74 11.37
C GLY A 68 -1.16 9.26 11.78
N GLN A 69 -1.00 7.99 12.19
CA GLN A 69 0.30 7.42 12.53
C GLN A 69 1.15 7.17 11.28
N SER A 70 1.56 8.25 10.60
CA SER A 70 2.30 8.16 9.33
C SER A 70 3.65 7.46 9.44
N SER A 71 4.27 7.46 10.62
CA SER A 71 5.53 6.76 10.90
C SER A 71 5.42 5.24 10.78
N LEU A 72 4.22 4.64 10.91
CA LEU A 72 3.99 3.22 10.66
C LEU A 72 4.40 2.72 9.27
N VAL A 73 4.61 3.62 8.30
CA VAL A 73 5.08 3.23 6.96
C VAL A 73 6.43 2.53 7.00
N PHE A 74 7.28 2.78 8.00
CA PHE A 74 8.59 2.13 8.11
C PHE A 74 8.44 0.68 8.55
N GLU A 75 7.58 0.40 9.54
CA GLU A 75 7.27 -0.94 10.00
C GLU A 75 6.53 -1.74 8.91
N ILE A 76 5.54 -1.13 8.26
CA ILE A 76 4.80 -1.77 7.17
C ILE A 76 5.73 -2.04 5.97
N ALA A 77 6.67 -1.13 5.65
CA ALA A 77 7.65 -1.36 4.61
C ALA A 77 8.55 -2.56 4.90
N ALA A 78 8.90 -2.80 6.19
CA ALA A 78 9.66 -3.98 6.58
C ALA A 78 8.82 -5.27 6.48
N LEU A 79 7.53 -5.23 6.81
CA LEU A 79 6.63 -6.37 6.65
C LEU A 79 6.49 -6.80 5.18
N LEU A 80 6.71 -5.91 4.21
CA LEU A 80 6.62 -6.20 2.79
C LEU A 80 7.86 -6.95 2.23
N ASP A 81 8.96 -7.06 2.98
CA ASP A 81 10.20 -7.67 2.50
C ASP A 81 10.02 -9.06 1.84
N PRO A 82 9.22 -10.00 2.38
CA PRO A 82 9.06 -11.32 1.77
C PRO A 82 8.48 -11.32 0.36
N ILE A 83 7.71 -10.28 -0.01
CA ILE A 83 7.17 -10.14 -1.36
C ILE A 83 8.03 -9.20 -2.22
N LEU A 84 8.75 -8.25 -1.63
CA LEU A 84 9.69 -7.39 -2.34
C LEU A 84 10.91 -8.17 -2.85
N ASP A 85 11.33 -9.21 -2.15
CA ASP A 85 12.42 -10.11 -2.55
C ASP A 85 12.08 -10.94 -3.80
N LYS A 86 10.79 -11.12 -4.10
CA LYS A 86 10.33 -11.78 -5.32
C LYS A 86 10.42 -10.90 -6.59
N ILE A 87 10.61 -9.59 -6.43
CA ILE A 87 10.81 -8.68 -7.56
C ILE A 87 12.17 -8.98 -8.19
N PRO A 88 12.23 -9.33 -9.50
CA PRO A 88 13.49 -9.67 -10.16
C PRO A 88 14.56 -8.58 -9.98
N THR A 89 15.79 -9.01 -9.69
CA THR A 89 16.96 -8.14 -9.53
C THR A 89 17.64 -7.83 -10.87
N SER A 90 16.92 -7.86 -11.98
CA SER A 90 17.45 -7.49 -13.30
C SER A 90 17.99 -6.06 -13.28
N GLU A 91 18.90 -5.72 -14.23
CA GLU A 91 19.48 -4.37 -14.35
C GLU A 91 18.42 -3.26 -14.62
N SER A 92 17.18 -3.64 -14.91
CA SER A 92 16.10 -2.72 -15.20
C SER A 92 15.56 -2.07 -13.93
N THR A 93 15.41 -0.75 -13.95
CA THR A 93 14.75 0.00 -12.88
C THR A 93 13.27 -0.42 -12.78
N VAL A 94 12.85 -0.82 -11.60
CA VAL A 94 11.46 -1.13 -11.27
C VAL A 94 10.81 0.05 -10.58
N PHE A 95 9.60 0.37 -10.97
CA PHE A 95 8.83 1.46 -10.40
C PHE A 95 7.70 0.93 -9.50
N LEU A 96 7.66 1.45 -8.28
CA LEU A 96 6.53 1.29 -7.37
C LEU A 96 5.51 2.40 -7.66
N VAL A 97 4.33 2.00 -8.07
CA VAL A 97 3.22 2.92 -8.35
C VAL A 97 2.21 2.83 -7.21
N PRO A 98 2.13 3.84 -6.32
CA PRO A 98 1.16 3.82 -5.24
C PRO A 98 -0.27 3.91 -5.79
N ALA A 99 -1.19 3.13 -5.22
CA ALA A 99 -2.62 3.27 -5.47
C ALA A 99 -3.07 4.70 -5.13
N PRO A 100 -3.87 5.35 -5.99
CA PRO A 100 -4.25 6.73 -5.77
C PRO A 100 -5.22 6.89 -4.60
N SER A 101 -5.02 7.94 -3.82
CA SER A 101 -5.96 8.35 -2.77
C SER A 101 -6.98 9.34 -3.31
N ARG A 102 -8.22 9.28 -2.80
CA ARG A 102 -9.23 10.30 -3.11
C ARG A 102 -8.79 11.66 -2.55
N PRO A 103 -9.02 12.78 -3.26
CA PRO A 103 -8.66 14.12 -2.79
C PRO A 103 -9.20 14.44 -1.38
N ALA A 104 -10.45 14.07 -1.09
CA ALA A 104 -11.06 14.25 0.22
C ALA A 104 -10.28 13.55 1.36
N ASN A 105 -9.71 12.37 1.08
CA ASN A 105 -8.90 11.65 2.07
C ASN A 105 -7.56 12.35 2.31
N PHE A 106 -6.96 12.95 1.27
CA PHE A 106 -5.75 13.76 1.43
C PHE A 106 -6.01 15.00 2.28
N VAL A 107 -7.11 15.72 2.03
CA VAL A 107 -7.50 16.89 2.83
C VAL A 107 -7.69 16.51 4.30
N LYS A 108 -8.33 15.36 4.58
CA LYS A 108 -8.56 14.87 5.95
C LYS A 108 -7.28 14.47 6.67
N ARG A 109 -6.32 13.84 5.94
CA ARG A 109 -5.13 13.20 6.54
C ARG A 109 -3.86 14.03 6.46
N GLY A 110 -3.76 14.96 5.51
CA GLY A 110 -2.55 15.73 5.21
C GLY A 110 -1.47 14.95 4.45
N PHE A 111 -1.67 13.67 4.16
CA PHE A 111 -0.72 12.80 3.45
C PHE A 111 -1.41 11.68 2.67
N THR A 112 -0.65 11.04 1.77
CA THR A 112 -1.08 9.88 1.00
C THR A 112 -0.34 8.64 1.51
N PRO A 113 -1.01 7.72 2.24
CA PRO A 113 -0.37 6.58 2.89
C PRO A 113 0.47 5.73 1.95
N MET A 114 -0.08 5.34 0.79
CA MET A 114 0.64 4.50 -0.18
C MET A 114 1.84 5.20 -0.82
N LEU A 115 1.79 6.53 -0.98
CA LEU A 115 2.95 7.28 -1.46
C LEU A 115 4.08 7.31 -0.42
N LEU A 116 3.74 7.53 0.86
CA LEU A 116 4.73 7.46 1.95
C LEU A 116 5.31 6.06 2.08
N LEU A 117 4.49 5.01 1.98
CA LEU A 117 4.95 3.63 2.00
C LEU A 117 5.91 3.32 0.84
N ALA A 118 5.56 3.74 -0.39
CA ALA A 118 6.43 3.59 -1.55
C ALA A 118 7.77 4.31 -1.36
N GLN A 119 7.77 5.51 -0.77
CA GLN A 119 8.98 6.26 -0.43
C GLN A 119 9.83 5.53 0.63
N ALA A 120 9.21 5.00 1.69
CA ALA A 120 9.90 4.24 2.72
C ALA A 120 10.58 2.99 2.13
N ILE A 121 9.90 2.25 1.23
CA ILE A 121 10.48 1.11 0.51
C ILE A 121 11.63 1.57 -0.39
N SER A 122 11.44 2.61 -1.20
CA SER A 122 12.47 3.11 -2.14
C SER A 122 13.74 3.59 -1.43
N ASN A 123 13.61 4.17 -0.23
CA ASN A 123 14.76 4.59 0.59
C ASN A 123 15.56 3.38 1.11
N ARG A 124 14.90 2.25 1.39
CA ARG A 124 15.56 1.00 1.82
C ARG A 124 16.12 0.20 0.65
N ILE A 125 15.43 0.20 -0.49
CA ILE A 125 15.75 -0.60 -1.67
C ILE A 125 15.89 0.35 -2.88
N PRO A 126 17.07 0.97 -3.10
CA PRO A 126 17.24 2.05 -4.10
C PRO A 126 16.94 1.66 -5.55
N ARG A 127 16.92 0.35 -5.90
CA ARG A 127 16.53 -0.14 -7.23
C ARG A 127 15.01 -0.01 -7.49
N LEU A 128 14.21 0.10 -6.45
CA LEU A 128 12.77 0.33 -6.52
C LEU A 128 12.50 1.84 -6.46
N LYS A 129 12.09 2.44 -7.56
CA LYS A 129 11.83 3.89 -7.65
C LYS A 129 10.35 4.19 -7.51
N VAL A 130 10.02 5.26 -6.83
CA VAL A 130 8.61 5.71 -6.72
C VAL A 130 8.19 6.41 -8.00
N LEU A 131 7.02 6.04 -8.52
CA LEU A 131 6.37 6.71 -9.65
C LEU A 131 4.90 6.99 -9.31
N ASN A 132 4.60 8.20 -8.84
CA ASN A 132 3.24 8.61 -8.51
C ASN A 132 2.47 8.96 -9.81
N ALA A 133 2.15 7.94 -10.61
CA ALA A 133 1.63 8.07 -11.96
C ALA A 133 0.10 8.04 -12.08
N LEU A 134 -0.61 7.72 -11.00
CA LEU A 134 -2.06 7.52 -11.03
C LEU A 134 -2.80 8.59 -10.23
N SER A 135 -3.94 9.00 -10.74
CA SER A 135 -4.94 9.80 -10.01
C SER A 135 -6.35 9.41 -10.44
N PHE A 136 -7.33 9.73 -9.61
CA PHE A 136 -8.73 9.63 -10.03
C PHE A 136 -9.06 10.70 -11.06
N SER A 137 -9.77 10.32 -12.12
CA SER A 137 -10.25 11.22 -13.19
C SER A 137 -11.63 11.80 -12.88
N ARG A 138 -12.35 11.21 -11.94
CA ARG A 138 -13.68 11.61 -11.46
C ARG A 138 -13.82 11.28 -9.99
N ASP A 139 -14.83 11.82 -9.35
CA ASP A 139 -15.18 11.42 -7.99
C ASP A 139 -15.62 9.96 -7.95
N VAL A 140 -15.11 9.22 -6.97
CA VAL A 140 -15.48 7.86 -6.66
C VAL A 140 -16.08 7.81 -5.27
N LYS A 141 -17.16 7.03 -5.11
CA LYS A 141 -17.78 6.83 -3.80
C LYS A 141 -16.82 6.11 -2.85
N ASP A 142 -17.05 6.27 -1.55
CA ASP A 142 -16.36 5.41 -0.58
C ASP A 142 -16.70 3.95 -0.85
N GLN A 143 -15.69 3.09 -0.70
CA GLN A 143 -15.86 1.66 -0.94
C GLN A 143 -16.41 0.92 0.29
N VAL A 144 -16.43 1.60 1.45
CA VAL A 144 -17.01 1.05 2.67
C VAL A 144 -18.52 0.85 2.46
N GLY A 145 -19.00 -0.35 2.74
CA GLY A 145 -20.42 -0.71 2.59
C GLY A 145 -20.85 -1.10 1.18
N LEU A 146 -19.98 -0.98 0.15
CA LEU A 146 -20.29 -1.45 -1.19
C LEU A 146 -20.05 -2.96 -1.33
N SER A 147 -20.93 -3.65 -2.06
CA SER A 147 -20.73 -5.03 -2.51
C SER A 147 -19.54 -5.16 -3.46
N ALA A 148 -19.08 -6.38 -3.73
CA ALA A 148 -17.98 -6.64 -4.66
C ALA A 148 -18.24 -6.06 -6.05
N SER A 149 -19.43 -6.28 -6.61
CA SER A 149 -19.83 -5.76 -7.92
C SER A 149 -19.90 -4.24 -7.95
N GLU A 150 -20.42 -3.63 -6.89
CA GLU A 150 -20.48 -2.16 -6.76
C GLU A 150 -19.09 -1.54 -6.67
N ARG A 151 -18.13 -2.16 -5.97
CA ARG A 151 -16.72 -1.70 -5.90
C ARG A 151 -16.08 -1.71 -7.28
N ILE A 152 -16.27 -2.78 -8.07
CA ILE A 152 -15.77 -2.89 -9.43
C ILE A 152 -16.38 -1.79 -10.31
N ALA A 153 -17.71 -1.65 -10.29
CA ALA A 153 -18.42 -0.63 -11.07
C ALA A 153 -18.03 0.81 -10.67
N ASN A 154 -17.84 1.06 -9.36
CA ASN A 154 -17.43 2.37 -8.84
C ASN A 154 -16.04 2.78 -9.33
N LEU A 155 -15.10 1.83 -9.45
CA LEU A 155 -13.73 2.12 -9.87
C LEU A 155 -13.50 1.98 -11.37
N ALA A 156 -14.40 1.35 -12.12
CA ALA A 156 -14.26 1.21 -13.57
C ALA A 156 -14.10 2.58 -14.25
N MET A 157 -13.09 2.73 -15.10
CA MET A 157 -12.78 3.95 -15.85
C MET A 157 -12.61 5.20 -14.96
N SER A 158 -12.22 5.02 -13.69
CA SER A 158 -12.11 6.13 -12.74
C SER A 158 -10.69 6.69 -12.61
N MET A 159 -9.69 6.01 -13.15
CA MET A 159 -8.30 6.44 -13.02
C MET A 159 -7.71 6.98 -14.32
N ARG A 160 -6.71 7.83 -14.18
CA ARG A 160 -5.92 8.39 -15.30
C ARG A 160 -4.44 8.46 -14.95
N LEU A 161 -3.59 8.52 -15.98
CA LEU A 161 -2.17 8.80 -15.83
C LEU A 161 -1.92 10.30 -15.67
N ASN A 162 -0.99 10.63 -14.77
CA ASN A 162 -0.42 11.98 -14.59
C ASN A 162 1.06 12.02 -15.01
N GLN A 163 1.67 10.89 -15.35
CA GLN A 163 3.06 10.79 -15.77
C GLN A 163 3.22 9.76 -16.88
N LYS A 164 4.31 9.88 -17.66
CA LYS A 164 4.67 8.92 -18.70
C LYS A 164 5.16 7.61 -18.06
N VAL A 165 4.55 6.50 -18.49
CA VAL A 165 4.85 5.15 -17.99
C VAL A 165 5.33 4.19 -19.09
N ALA A 166 5.30 4.62 -20.36
CA ALA A 166 5.67 3.78 -21.49
C ALA A 166 7.08 3.18 -21.34
N GLY A 167 7.18 1.87 -21.56
CA GLY A 167 8.43 1.11 -21.44
C GLY A 167 8.91 0.87 -20.00
N LYS A 168 8.17 1.28 -18.98
CA LYS A 168 8.53 1.07 -17.58
C LYS A 168 7.94 -0.22 -17.04
N ILE A 169 8.68 -0.87 -16.10
CA ILE A 169 8.18 -1.98 -15.30
C ILE A 169 7.59 -1.39 -14.03
N CYS A 170 6.28 -1.52 -13.86
CA CYS A 170 5.50 -0.88 -12.79
C CYS A 170 4.81 -1.94 -11.93
N TYR A 171 5.19 -2.06 -10.66
CA TYR A 171 4.42 -2.78 -9.66
C TYR A 171 3.46 -1.81 -8.97
N LEU A 172 2.19 -2.15 -8.92
CA LEU A 172 1.23 -1.40 -8.10
C LEU A 172 1.49 -1.68 -6.62
N LEU A 173 1.37 -0.67 -5.77
CA LEU A 173 1.43 -0.80 -4.32
C LEU A 173 0.09 -0.38 -3.73
N ASP A 174 -0.59 -1.31 -3.06
CA ASP A 174 -1.85 -1.07 -2.35
C ASP A 174 -1.76 -1.62 -0.92
N ASP A 175 -2.68 -1.27 -0.05
CA ASP A 175 -2.69 -1.73 1.34
C ASP A 175 -3.43 -3.06 1.52
N VAL A 176 -4.62 -3.17 0.93
CA VAL A 176 -5.45 -4.39 0.97
C VAL A 176 -6.03 -4.66 -0.41
N VAL A 177 -5.83 -5.86 -0.89
CA VAL A 177 -6.59 -6.37 -2.04
C VAL A 177 -7.78 -7.17 -1.52
N THR A 178 -8.99 -6.77 -1.93
CA THR A 178 -10.25 -7.49 -1.66
C THR A 178 -10.82 -8.02 -2.98
N THR A 179 -11.70 -7.30 -3.62
CA THR A 179 -12.21 -7.62 -4.96
C THR A 179 -11.19 -7.38 -6.08
N GLY A 180 -10.09 -6.69 -5.76
CA GLY A 180 -9.08 -6.28 -6.74
C GLY A 180 -9.50 -5.11 -7.62
N ALA A 181 -10.65 -4.48 -7.39
CA ALA A 181 -11.15 -3.40 -8.24
C ALA A 181 -10.12 -2.27 -8.45
N THR A 182 -9.43 -1.84 -7.38
CA THR A 182 -8.33 -0.85 -7.46
C THR A 182 -7.17 -1.37 -8.32
N ALA A 183 -6.72 -2.60 -8.05
CA ALA A 183 -5.59 -3.21 -8.75
C ALA A 183 -5.88 -3.39 -10.25
N LEU A 184 -7.07 -3.88 -10.60
CA LEU A 184 -7.49 -4.10 -11.98
C LEU A 184 -7.59 -2.79 -12.76
N GLU A 185 -8.21 -1.77 -12.19
CA GLU A 185 -8.33 -0.45 -12.85
C GLU A 185 -6.97 0.23 -13.00
N ALA A 186 -6.13 0.20 -11.97
CA ALA A 186 -4.79 0.75 -12.02
C ALA A 186 -3.91 0.03 -13.06
N ALA A 187 -3.94 -1.31 -13.09
CA ALA A 187 -3.22 -2.11 -14.07
C ALA A 187 -3.70 -1.82 -15.50
N ARG A 188 -5.01 -1.68 -15.71
CA ARG A 188 -5.58 -1.31 -17.00
C ARG A 188 -5.01 0.03 -17.50
N VAL A 189 -5.02 1.04 -16.65
CA VAL A 189 -4.55 2.40 -17.02
C VAL A 189 -3.06 2.41 -17.29
N LEU A 190 -2.25 1.74 -16.47
CA LEU A 190 -0.80 1.63 -16.66
C LEU A 190 -0.47 0.88 -17.96
N ARG A 191 -1.15 -0.24 -18.26
CA ARG A 191 -0.95 -1.02 -19.49
C ARG A 191 -1.33 -0.23 -20.74
N ILE A 192 -2.43 0.50 -20.72
CA ILE A 192 -2.83 1.42 -21.80
C ILE A 192 -1.75 2.50 -22.02
N GLY A 193 -1.11 2.97 -20.96
CA GLY A 193 0.01 3.91 -21.04
C GLY A 193 1.32 3.30 -21.52
N GLY A 194 1.36 2.00 -21.86
CA GLY A 194 2.54 1.29 -22.36
C GLY A 194 3.50 0.79 -21.29
N ALA A 195 3.06 0.68 -20.04
CA ALA A 195 3.85 0.04 -18.98
C ALA A 195 3.68 -1.48 -18.99
N THR A 196 4.74 -2.19 -18.59
CA THR A 196 4.64 -3.58 -18.16
C THR A 196 4.21 -3.59 -16.70
N VAL A 197 3.13 -4.30 -16.37
CA VAL A 197 2.59 -4.40 -15.01
C VAL A 197 2.63 -5.86 -14.58
N PRO A 198 3.71 -6.31 -13.90
CA PRO A 198 3.84 -7.68 -13.43
C PRO A 198 2.84 -8.02 -12.34
N GLY A 199 2.49 -7.07 -11.47
CA GLY A 199 1.51 -7.34 -10.43
C GLY A 199 1.28 -6.19 -9.44
N VAL A 200 0.55 -6.50 -8.38
CA VAL A 200 0.29 -5.64 -7.23
C VAL A 200 0.93 -6.23 -5.97
N LEU A 201 1.59 -5.37 -5.21
CA LEU A 201 2.16 -5.67 -3.90
C LEU A 201 1.21 -5.11 -2.84
N THR A 202 0.86 -5.91 -1.85
CA THR A 202 -0.08 -5.50 -0.81
C THR A 202 0.29 -6.09 0.56
N LEU A 203 -0.05 -5.38 1.64
CA LEU A 203 0.14 -5.92 2.99
C LEU A 203 -0.77 -7.12 3.20
N SER A 204 -2.03 -7.04 2.81
CA SER A 204 -2.97 -8.13 3.08
C SER A 204 -3.97 -8.36 1.96
N TYR A 205 -4.45 -9.60 1.92
CA TYR A 205 -5.53 -10.04 1.04
C TYR A 205 -6.74 -10.46 1.87
N SER A 206 -7.92 -9.99 1.50
CA SER A 206 -9.18 -10.42 2.08
C SER A 206 -10.04 -11.12 1.03
N ARG A 207 -10.34 -12.38 1.27
CA ARG A 207 -11.42 -13.04 0.50
C ARG A 207 -12.73 -12.33 0.85
N GLY A 208 -13.32 -11.65 -0.11
CA GLY A 208 -14.60 -10.97 0.05
C GLY A 208 -15.75 -11.94 0.35
#